data_8fb370facc40ba4e979cad1305f791ea
#
_entry.id   8fb370facc40ba4e979cad1305f791ea
#
_cell.length_a   1.000
_cell.length_b   1.000
_cell.length_c   1.000
_cell.angle_alpha   90.00
_cell.angle_beta   90.00
_cell.angle_gamma   90.00
#
_symmetry.space_group_name_H-M   'P 1'
#
loop_
_entity.id
_entity.type
_entity.pdbx_description
1 polymer ?
#
loop_
_entity_poly.entity_id
_entity_poly.type
_entity_poly.pdbx_seq_one_letter_code
_entity_poly.pdbx_strand_id
1 'polypeptide(L)'
;MTNNDEKAKKRREQRHLEVRKGFIKNLNALMYERNYSCQQLSTNIGKNVSYINRILNNKIMPSIEVLADIADVFGIDESELLKNLHDL
;
A
#
# COMPACT_ATOMS: atom_id res chain seq x y z
N MET A 1 25.43 -10.04 -21.62
CA MET A 1 24.32 -9.44 -21.98
C MET A 1 23.15 -9.73 -21.17
N THR A 2 22.64 -10.91 -21.19
CA THR A 2 21.48 -11.30 -20.40
C THR A 2 21.67 -11.10 -18.91
N ASN A 3 22.90 -11.24 -18.39
CA ASN A 3 23.14 -11.10 -16.94
C ASN A 3 22.81 -9.73 -16.38
N ASN A 4 23.08 -8.67 -17.15
CA ASN A 4 22.78 -7.32 -16.72
C ASN A 4 21.27 -7.05 -16.70
N ASP A 5 20.58 -7.58 -17.72
CA ASP A 5 19.13 -7.43 -17.82
C ASP A 5 18.42 -8.20 -16.70
N GLU A 6 18.93 -9.40 -16.40
CA GLU A 6 18.37 -10.21 -15.31
C GLU A 6 18.60 -9.58 -13.95
N LYS A 7 19.78 -9.02 -13.74
CA LYS A 7 20.07 -8.32 -12.48
C LYS A 7 19.19 -7.10 -12.30
N ALA A 8 19.00 -6.34 -13.36
CA ALA A 8 18.13 -5.18 -13.31
C ALA A 8 16.67 -5.57 -13.03
N LYS A 9 16.22 -6.67 -13.65
CA LYS A 9 14.88 -7.19 -13.43
C LYS A 9 14.68 -7.62 -11.98
N LYS A 10 15.65 -8.36 -11.44
CA LYS A 10 15.59 -8.82 -10.04
C LYS A 10 15.57 -7.66 -9.07
N ARG A 11 16.36 -6.61 -9.33
CA ARG A 11 16.36 -5.43 -8.49
C ARG A 11 15.01 -4.74 -8.50
N ARG A 12 14.39 -4.62 -9.68
CA ARG A 12 13.06 -4.00 -9.77
C ARG A 12 12.02 -4.82 -9.02
N GLU A 13 12.05 -6.13 -9.18
CA GLU A 13 11.11 -7.02 -8.48
C GLU A 13 11.27 -6.91 -6.97
N GLN A 14 12.52 -6.89 -6.50
CA GLN A 14 12.81 -6.76 -5.09
C GLN A 14 12.33 -5.42 -4.55
N ARG A 15 12.55 -4.35 -5.31
CA ARG A 15 12.09 -3.02 -4.92
C ARG A 15 10.57 -2.95 -4.87
N HIS A 16 9.89 -3.55 -5.84
CA HIS A 16 8.42 -3.60 -5.84
C HIS A 16 7.90 -4.30 -4.59
N LEU A 17 8.52 -5.41 -4.21
CA LEU A 17 8.16 -6.14 -3.00
C LEU A 17 8.34 -5.29 -1.75
N GLU A 18 9.44 -4.58 -1.67
CA GLU A 18 9.73 -3.71 -0.52
C GLU A 18 8.69 -2.60 -0.39
N VAL A 19 8.35 -1.96 -1.51
CA VAL A 19 7.36 -0.90 -1.54
C VAL A 19 5.99 -1.43 -1.11
N ARG A 20 5.60 -2.60 -1.63
CA ARG A 20 4.33 -3.22 -1.25
C ARG A 20 4.26 -3.55 0.23
N LYS A 21 5.31 -4.16 0.75
CA LYS A 21 5.38 -4.51 2.18
C LYS A 21 5.29 -3.26 3.05
N GLY A 22 6.02 -2.22 2.67
CA GLY A 22 6.00 -0.96 3.38
C GLY A 22 4.62 -0.33 3.38
N PHE A 23 3.98 -0.30 2.23
CA PHE A 23 2.63 0.24 2.10
C PHE A 23 1.63 -0.53 2.97
N ILE A 24 1.64 -1.86 2.87
CA ILE A 24 0.73 -2.70 3.65
C ILE A 24 0.95 -2.48 5.15
N LYS A 25 2.20 -2.42 5.57
CA LYS A 25 2.54 -2.19 6.97
C LYS A 25 2.04 -0.83 7.44
N ASN A 26 2.25 0.21 6.63
CA ASN A 26 1.81 1.56 6.98
C ASN A 26 0.28 1.64 7.05
N LEU A 27 -0.39 0.99 6.10
CA LEU A 27 -1.85 0.98 6.07
C LEU A 27 -2.42 0.26 7.30
N ASN A 28 -1.86 -0.90 7.63
CA ASN A 28 -2.26 -1.63 8.82
C ASN A 28 -2.10 -0.79 10.08
N ALA A 29 -0.97 -0.11 10.21
CA ALA A 29 -0.68 0.74 11.37
C ALA A 29 -1.68 1.88 11.49
N LEU A 30 -1.98 2.54 10.39
CA LEU A 30 -2.95 3.64 10.36
C LEU A 30 -4.35 3.17 10.72
N MET A 31 -4.77 2.05 10.15
CA MET A 31 -6.09 1.49 10.43
C MET A 31 -6.23 1.13 11.91
N TYR A 32 -5.20 0.50 12.45
CA TYR A 32 -5.19 0.16 13.87
C TYR A 32 -5.24 1.41 14.74
N GLU A 33 -4.40 2.37 14.44
CA GLU A 33 -4.29 3.63 15.20
C GLU A 33 -5.59 4.43 15.17
N ARG A 34 -6.24 4.46 14.00
CA ARG A 34 -7.48 5.23 13.82
C ARG A 34 -8.72 4.41 14.05
N ASN A 35 -8.57 3.15 14.39
CA ASN A 35 -9.68 2.24 14.67
C ASN A 35 -10.62 2.05 13.48
N TYR A 36 -10.05 1.91 12.29
CA TYR A 36 -10.78 1.64 11.05
C TYR A 36 -10.74 0.15 10.75
N SER A 37 -11.90 -0.42 10.42
CA SER A 37 -11.95 -1.79 9.89
C SER A 37 -11.73 -1.77 8.38
N CYS A 38 -11.41 -2.95 7.82
CA CYS A 38 -11.27 -3.10 6.36
C CYS A 38 -12.57 -2.71 5.65
N GLN A 39 -13.71 -3.10 6.20
CA GLN A 39 -15.01 -2.81 5.60
C GLN A 39 -15.29 -1.31 5.61
N GLN A 40 -15.04 -0.65 6.73
CA GLN A 40 -15.25 0.80 6.84
C GLN A 40 -14.41 1.56 5.84
N LEU A 41 -13.12 1.23 5.78
CA LEU A 41 -12.23 1.93 4.85
C LEU A 41 -12.63 1.66 3.41
N SER A 42 -12.95 0.41 3.08
CA SER A 42 -13.37 0.04 1.72
C SER A 42 -14.60 0.85 1.28
N THR A 43 -15.63 0.90 2.12
CA THR A 43 -16.84 1.64 1.78
C THR A 43 -16.60 3.15 1.73
N ASN A 44 -15.75 3.67 2.62
CA ASN A 44 -15.45 5.09 2.63
C ASN A 44 -14.75 5.57 1.36
N ILE A 45 -14.03 4.70 0.68
CA ILE A 45 -13.38 5.04 -0.59
C ILE A 45 -14.20 4.55 -1.79
N GLY A 46 -15.45 4.15 -1.57
CA GLY A 46 -16.36 3.77 -2.65
C GLY A 46 -16.07 2.42 -3.28
N LYS A 47 -15.45 1.51 -2.54
CA LYS A 47 -15.10 0.19 -3.04
C LYS A 47 -15.94 -0.90 -2.36
N ASN A 48 -15.86 -2.12 -2.90
CA ASN A 48 -16.47 -3.29 -2.30
C ASN A 48 -15.92 -3.52 -0.90
N VAL A 49 -16.73 -4.06 0.00
CA VAL A 49 -16.36 -4.25 1.42
C VAL A 49 -15.09 -5.10 1.62
N SER A 50 -14.75 -5.95 0.67
CA SER A 50 -13.57 -6.80 0.76
C SER A 50 -12.31 -6.19 0.15
N TYR A 51 -12.41 -4.98 -0.42
CA TYR A 51 -11.33 -4.39 -1.19
C TYR A 51 -10.04 -4.19 -0.39
N ILE A 52 -10.14 -3.54 0.75
CA ILE A 52 -8.96 -3.26 1.59
C ILE A 52 -8.35 -4.56 2.12
N ASN A 53 -9.20 -5.52 2.50
CA ASN A 53 -8.71 -6.82 2.96
C ASN A 53 -7.86 -7.52 1.88
N ARG A 54 -8.26 -7.39 0.61
CA ARG A 54 -7.50 -7.95 -0.50
C ARG A 54 -6.15 -7.25 -0.67
N ILE A 55 -6.10 -5.95 -0.43
CA ILE A 55 -4.83 -5.21 -0.44
C ILE A 55 -3.92 -5.72 0.67
N LEU A 56 -4.44 -5.83 1.89
CA LEU A 56 -3.66 -6.25 3.05
C LEU A 56 -3.14 -7.67 2.91
N ASN A 57 -3.84 -8.52 2.17
CA ASN A 57 -3.41 -9.88 1.88
C ASN A 57 -2.57 -9.99 0.61
N ASN A 58 -2.11 -8.86 0.09
CA ASN A 58 -1.24 -8.78 -1.07
C ASN A 58 -1.85 -9.41 -2.34
N LYS A 59 -3.17 -9.37 -2.45
CA LYS A 59 -3.86 -9.89 -3.64
C LYS A 59 -3.96 -8.86 -4.75
N ILE A 60 -4.10 -7.60 -4.37
CA ILE A 60 -4.19 -6.47 -5.32
C ILE A 60 -3.41 -5.30 -4.75
N MET A 61 -3.04 -4.38 -5.63
CA MET A 61 -2.44 -3.10 -5.24
C MET A 61 -3.34 -1.98 -5.74
N PRO A 62 -3.49 -0.90 -4.98
CA PRO A 62 -4.34 0.20 -5.40
C PRO A 62 -3.71 1.01 -6.52
N SER A 63 -4.55 1.65 -7.32
CA SER A 63 -4.12 2.68 -8.25
C SER A 63 -3.71 3.93 -7.47
N ILE A 64 -3.09 4.87 -8.18
CA ILE A 64 -2.73 6.15 -7.57
C ILE A 64 -3.97 6.88 -7.05
N GLU A 65 -5.08 6.81 -7.80
CA GLU A 65 -6.32 7.45 -7.38
C GLU A 65 -6.86 6.86 -6.08
N VAL A 66 -6.83 5.55 -5.96
CA VAL A 66 -7.28 4.89 -4.73
C VAL A 66 -6.34 5.22 -3.57
N LEU A 67 -5.05 5.29 -3.84
CA LEU A 67 -4.07 5.68 -2.83
C LEU A 67 -4.40 7.08 -2.29
N ALA A 68 -4.73 8.01 -3.19
CA ALA A 68 -5.14 9.36 -2.80
C ALA A 68 -6.42 9.34 -1.96
N ASP A 69 -7.38 8.50 -2.32
CA ASP A 69 -8.62 8.38 -1.56
C ASP A 69 -8.37 7.85 -0.16
N ILE A 70 -7.48 6.86 -0.02
CA ILE A 70 -7.11 6.32 1.29
C ILE A 70 -6.44 7.41 2.14
N ALA A 71 -5.49 8.11 1.55
CA ALA A 71 -4.79 9.19 2.25
C ALA A 71 -5.77 10.27 2.72
N ASP A 72 -6.75 10.59 1.88
CA ASP A 72 -7.77 11.58 2.21
C ASP A 72 -8.61 11.17 3.41
N VAL A 73 -8.99 9.89 3.48
CA VAL A 73 -9.76 9.37 4.64
C VAL A 73 -8.97 9.59 5.94
N PHE A 74 -7.67 9.37 5.91
CA PHE A 74 -6.83 9.52 7.10
C PHE A 74 -6.35 10.96 7.31
N GLY A 75 -6.59 11.85 6.35
CA GLY A 75 -6.13 13.23 6.45
C GLY A 75 -4.61 13.36 6.40
N ILE A 76 -3.96 12.52 5.62
CA ILE A 76 -2.49 12.51 5.48
C ILE A 76 -2.10 12.66 4.01
N ASP A 77 -0.81 12.92 3.79
CA ASP A 77 -0.24 12.95 2.46
C ASP A 77 -0.03 11.51 1.97
N GLU A 78 -0.20 11.27 0.68
CA GLU A 78 0.01 9.95 0.07
C GLU A 78 1.41 9.42 0.36
N SER A 79 2.40 10.31 0.44
CA SER A 79 3.77 9.91 0.73
C SER A 79 3.91 9.20 2.07
N GLU A 80 3.05 9.50 3.02
CA GLU A 80 3.09 8.83 4.33
C GLU A 80 2.69 7.37 4.25
N LEU A 81 1.83 7.02 3.28
CA LEU A 81 1.46 5.63 3.05
C LEU A 81 2.60 4.82 2.43
N LEU A 82 3.49 5.50 1.70
CA LEU A 82 4.59 4.85 0.99
C LEU A 82 5.92 4.99 1.72
N LYS A 83 5.92 5.66 2.85
CA LYS A 83 7.15 5.92 3.58
C LYS A 83 7.75 4.63 4.12
N ASN A 84 9.05 4.46 3.89
CA ASN A 84 9.76 3.32 4.43
C ASN A 84 10.17 3.63 5.86
N LEU A 85 9.77 2.76 6.80
CA LEU A 85 10.08 2.96 8.22
C LEU A 85 11.58 2.91 8.51
N HIS A 86 12.37 2.29 7.62
CA HIS A 86 13.81 2.24 7.78
C HIS A 86 14.48 3.58 7.53
N ASP A 87 13.80 4.49 6.88
CA ASP A 87 14.32 5.83 6.57
C ASP A 87 14.11 6.82 7.71
N LEU A 88 13.50 6.35 8.78
CA LEU A 88 13.34 7.15 9.97
C LEU A 88 14.51 6.91 10.92
#